data_29965d0d517c68f1394b07a5a1e6283f
#
_entry.id   29965d0d517c68f1394b07a5a1e6283f
#
_cell.length_a   1.000
_cell.length_b   1.000
_cell.length_c   1.000
_cell.angle_alpha   90.00
_cell.angle_beta   90.00
_cell.angle_gamma   90.00
#
_symmetry.space_group_name_H-M   'P 1'
#
loop_
_entity.id
_entity.type
_entity.pdbx_description
1 polymer ?
#
loop_
_entity_poly.entity_id
_entity_poly.type
_entity_poly.pdbx_seq_one_letter_code
_entity_poly.pdbx_strand_id
1 'polypeptide(L)'
;MSRKITFLTLFLWLMTVTFPVIAQQKTDTTYTFRFVPQKDMFYVPWNGNDTELARLLECIENSKATIFDGKLPLLVDGYCNSLGGEAENLATAKIRANRVKSELITRAKIKEENFITHNHATGGDFVIVRLTVPVKETAAMDAEAEARRKAEAERLATEKRAEQERLAEEQRKAEEARLAAEKAEAEKAALQNTLAGTPSETKITNDYHLS
;
A
#
# COMPACT_ATOMS: atom_id res chain seq x y z
N MET A 1 -25.71 76.61 -4.82
CA MET A 1 -24.95 75.56 -5.53
C MET A 1 -24.09 74.78 -4.55
N SER A 2 -24.66 73.83 -3.76
CA SER A 2 -23.84 73.09 -2.82
C SER A 2 -24.56 71.89 -2.25
N ARG A 3 -25.26 71.09 -3.06
CA ARG A 3 -25.97 69.90 -2.62
C ARG A 3 -25.61 68.59 -3.38
N LYS A 4 -24.66 68.63 -4.31
CA LYS A 4 -24.32 67.49 -5.17
C LYS A 4 -22.96 66.86 -4.86
N ILE A 5 -22.18 67.38 -3.93
CA ILE A 5 -20.85 66.86 -3.61
C ILE A 5 -20.86 65.86 -2.42
N THR A 6 -21.93 65.91 -1.59
CA THR A 6 -22.00 65.10 -0.36
C THR A 6 -22.43 63.65 -0.61
N PHE A 7 -22.97 63.30 -1.77
CA PHE A 7 -23.36 61.92 -2.05
C PHE A 7 -22.24 61.06 -2.66
N LEU A 8 -21.21 61.67 -3.21
CA LEU A 8 -20.12 60.93 -3.84
C LEU A 8 -19.06 60.45 -2.82
N THR A 9 -18.94 61.13 -1.70
CA THR A 9 -17.99 60.77 -0.63
C THR A 9 -18.52 59.66 0.31
N LEU A 10 -19.85 59.48 0.38
CA LEU A 10 -20.46 58.47 1.22
C LEU A 10 -20.45 57.07 0.56
N PHE A 11 -20.31 56.97 -0.77
CA PHE A 11 -20.29 55.69 -1.48
C PHE A 11 -18.89 55.10 -1.58
N LEU A 12 -17.84 55.84 -1.29
CA LEU A 12 -16.47 55.38 -1.33
C LEU A 12 -15.99 54.73 -0.02
N TRP A 13 -16.78 54.73 1.04
CA TRP A 13 -16.41 54.23 2.37
C TRP A 13 -17.04 52.87 2.71
N LEU A 14 -17.81 52.25 1.78
CA LEU A 14 -18.51 50.99 2.03
C LEU A 14 -17.87 49.78 1.31
N MET A 15 -16.67 49.93 0.74
CA MET A 15 -15.85 48.82 0.28
C MET A 15 -14.91 48.38 1.38
N THR A 16 -15.45 48.01 2.55
CA THR A 16 -14.74 47.16 3.49
C THR A 16 -14.60 45.79 2.82
N VAL A 17 -13.45 45.55 2.23
CA VAL A 17 -13.04 44.23 1.77
C VAL A 17 -13.07 43.28 2.99
N THR A 18 -14.16 42.58 3.18
CA THR A 18 -14.23 41.45 4.07
C THR A 18 -13.40 40.36 3.44
N PHE A 19 -12.09 40.29 3.82
CA PHE A 19 -11.31 39.11 3.57
C PHE A 19 -12.02 37.96 4.29
N PRO A 20 -12.42 36.89 3.60
CA PRO A 20 -12.89 35.71 4.29
C PRO A 20 -11.73 35.22 5.16
N VAL A 21 -11.90 35.31 6.47
CA VAL A 21 -11.04 34.55 7.38
C VAL A 21 -11.33 33.09 7.07
N ILE A 22 -10.52 32.48 6.23
CA ILE A 22 -10.54 31.05 6.02
C ILE A 22 -10.06 30.47 7.35
N ALA A 23 -11.03 30.13 8.22
CA ALA A 23 -10.75 29.34 9.39
C ALA A 23 -10.11 28.04 8.90
N GLN A 24 -8.82 27.86 9.14
CA GLN A 24 -8.13 26.60 8.87
C GLN A 24 -8.83 25.53 9.70
N GLN A 25 -9.62 24.70 9.05
CA GLN A 25 -10.16 23.50 9.66
C GLN A 25 -8.97 22.61 10.04
N LYS A 26 -8.92 22.26 11.31
CA LYS A 26 -7.95 21.29 11.83
C LYS A 26 -8.62 19.92 11.84
N THR A 27 -7.94 18.91 11.36
CA THR A 27 -8.41 17.53 11.40
C THR A 27 -7.46 16.71 12.26
N ASP A 28 -8.02 15.98 13.21
CA ASP A 28 -7.26 15.04 14.03
C ASP A 28 -7.03 13.76 13.22
N THR A 29 -5.78 13.50 12.86
CA THR A 29 -5.39 12.25 12.25
C THR A 29 -4.96 11.28 13.34
N THR A 30 -5.53 10.08 13.33
CA THR A 30 -5.35 9.06 14.37
C THR A 30 -4.64 7.84 13.81
N TYR A 31 -3.66 7.33 14.56
CA TYR A 31 -2.88 6.13 14.25
C TYR A 31 -2.98 5.16 15.43
N THR A 32 -3.31 3.90 15.15
CA THR A 32 -3.54 2.90 16.19
C THR A 32 -2.53 1.77 16.11
N PHE A 33 -1.77 1.58 17.18
CA PHE A 33 -0.78 0.52 17.32
C PHE A 33 -1.28 -0.55 18.28
N ARG A 34 -1.35 -1.77 17.80
CA ARG A 34 -1.91 -2.90 18.56
C ARG A 34 -0.83 -3.66 19.30
N PHE A 35 -1.19 -4.16 20.48
CA PHE A 35 -0.32 -4.97 21.33
C PHE A 35 -0.94 -6.35 21.56
N VAL A 36 -0.08 -7.33 21.74
CA VAL A 36 -0.52 -8.66 22.17
C VAL A 36 -1.05 -8.53 23.59
N PRO A 37 -2.24 -9.06 23.91
CA PRO A 37 -2.76 -9.06 25.29
C PRO A 37 -1.74 -9.55 26.29
N GLN A 38 -1.69 -8.91 27.47
CA GLN A 38 -0.73 -9.23 28.56
C GLN A 38 0.75 -9.00 28.22
N LYS A 39 1.09 -8.46 27.02
CA LYS A 39 2.47 -8.13 26.63
C LYS A 39 2.62 -6.62 26.47
N ASP A 40 3.82 -6.16 26.76
CA ASP A 40 4.23 -4.76 26.61
C ASP A 40 5.14 -4.52 25.38
N MET A 41 5.52 -5.59 24.68
CA MET A 41 6.43 -5.54 23.53
C MET A 41 5.72 -4.99 22.30
N PHE A 42 6.33 -4.01 21.63
CA PHE A 42 5.86 -3.46 20.37
C PHE A 42 6.45 -4.25 19.19
N TYR A 43 5.61 -5.02 18.51
CA TYR A 43 5.98 -5.76 17.31
C TYR A 43 5.54 -4.99 16.09
N VAL A 44 6.50 -4.40 15.36
CA VAL A 44 6.20 -3.57 14.19
C VAL A 44 5.50 -4.35 13.06
N PRO A 45 5.96 -5.56 12.62
CA PRO A 45 5.30 -6.28 11.54
C PRO A 45 4.09 -7.12 12.02
N TRP A 46 3.40 -6.69 13.09
CA TRP A 46 2.28 -7.42 13.65
C TRP A 46 0.98 -6.61 13.57
N ASN A 47 -0.08 -7.24 13.06
CA ASN A 47 -1.45 -6.74 13.05
C ASN A 47 -1.60 -5.32 12.44
N GLY A 48 -0.82 -5.03 11.38
CA GLY A 48 -0.85 -3.77 10.63
C GLY A 48 -0.05 -2.63 11.27
N ASN A 49 0.71 -2.88 12.33
CA ASN A 49 1.53 -1.86 12.97
C ASN A 49 2.58 -1.25 12.05
N ASP A 50 3.15 -2.02 11.13
CA ASP A 50 4.10 -1.57 10.12
C ASP A 50 3.49 -0.52 9.18
N THR A 51 2.29 -0.79 8.69
CA THR A 51 1.53 0.13 7.83
C THR A 51 1.16 1.41 8.56
N GLU A 52 0.65 1.29 9.79
CA GLU A 52 0.29 2.45 10.61
C GLU A 52 1.53 3.28 10.98
N LEU A 53 2.65 2.64 11.29
CA LEU A 53 3.90 3.33 11.59
C LEU A 53 4.44 4.07 10.36
N ALA A 54 4.39 3.47 9.17
CA ALA A 54 4.80 4.12 7.94
C ALA A 54 3.96 5.38 7.64
N ARG A 55 2.62 5.28 7.78
CA ARG A 55 1.70 6.41 7.63
C ARG A 55 1.98 7.54 8.64
N LEU A 56 2.23 7.18 9.89
CA LEU A 56 2.55 8.16 10.92
C LEU A 56 3.90 8.85 10.66
N LEU A 57 4.92 8.09 10.27
CA LEU A 57 6.24 8.66 9.95
C LEU A 57 6.17 9.63 8.76
N GLU A 58 5.40 9.32 7.72
CA GLU A 58 5.15 10.20 6.60
C GLU A 58 4.44 11.51 7.05
N CYS A 59 3.40 11.39 7.90
CA CYS A 59 2.72 12.54 8.46
C CYS A 59 3.66 13.42 9.31
N ILE A 60 4.51 12.80 10.13
CA ILE A 60 5.49 13.53 10.95
C ILE A 60 6.51 14.24 10.05
N GLU A 61 7.02 13.61 9.01
CA GLU A 61 8.02 14.23 8.12
C GLU A 61 7.43 15.46 7.39
N ASN A 62 6.19 15.37 6.94
CA ASN A 62 5.49 16.49 6.30
C ASN A 62 5.17 17.65 7.26
N SER A 63 4.99 17.35 8.56
CA SER A 63 4.67 18.35 9.60
C SER A 63 5.85 18.68 10.51
N LYS A 64 7.04 18.21 10.17
CA LYS A 64 8.24 18.21 11.03
C LYS A 64 8.57 19.58 11.62
N ALA A 65 8.60 20.63 10.80
CA ALA A 65 8.90 21.98 11.25
C ALA A 65 7.92 22.46 12.35
N THR A 66 6.63 22.19 12.16
CA THR A 66 5.56 22.58 13.09
C THR A 66 5.63 21.79 14.40
N ILE A 67 6.04 20.51 14.32
CA ILE A 67 6.25 19.65 15.48
C ILE A 67 7.45 20.13 16.29
N PHE A 68 8.57 20.41 15.64
CA PHE A 68 9.79 20.90 16.30
C PHE A 68 9.63 22.27 16.93
N ASP A 69 8.79 23.13 16.34
CA ASP A 69 8.42 24.44 16.93
C ASP A 69 7.49 24.31 18.15
N GLY A 70 7.07 23.09 18.51
CA GLY A 70 6.14 22.84 19.61
C GLY A 70 4.68 23.26 19.34
N LYS A 71 4.38 23.67 18.10
CA LYS A 71 3.02 24.11 17.72
C LYS A 71 2.08 22.94 17.42
N LEU A 72 2.63 21.76 17.17
CA LEU A 72 1.90 20.55 16.85
C LEU A 72 2.44 19.38 17.70
N PRO A 73 2.00 19.22 18.96
CA PRO A 73 2.40 18.09 19.79
C PRO A 73 1.75 16.79 19.28
N LEU A 74 2.47 15.67 19.47
CA LEU A 74 1.93 14.33 19.28
C LEU A 74 1.24 13.88 20.56
N LEU A 75 -0.05 13.64 20.50
CA LEU A 75 -0.82 13.09 21.60
C LEU A 75 -0.71 11.57 21.59
N VAL A 76 -0.17 10.97 22.65
CA VAL A 76 0.06 9.52 22.76
C VAL A 76 -0.75 8.97 23.92
N ASP A 77 -1.77 8.19 23.62
CA ASP A 77 -2.63 7.54 24.59
C ASP A 77 -2.34 6.03 24.64
N GLY A 78 -1.78 5.55 25.73
CA GLY A 78 -1.54 4.14 25.99
C GLY A 78 -2.71 3.47 26.67
N TYR A 79 -3.07 2.27 26.26
CA TYR A 79 -4.18 1.48 26.80
C TYR A 79 -3.74 0.07 27.17
N CYS A 80 -4.26 -0.44 28.29
CA CYS A 80 -4.17 -1.84 28.67
C CYS A 80 -5.35 -2.21 29.55
N ASN A 81 -5.97 -3.38 29.29
CA ASN A 81 -7.02 -3.94 30.14
C ASN A 81 -6.95 -5.47 30.26
N SER A 82 -5.85 -6.08 29.83
CA SER A 82 -5.69 -7.53 29.76
C SER A 82 -4.99 -8.14 30.97
N LEU A 83 -4.60 -7.34 31.97
CA LEU A 83 -4.01 -7.77 33.23
C LEU A 83 -5.03 -7.79 34.36
N GLY A 84 -4.69 -8.47 35.47
CA GLY A 84 -5.63 -8.68 36.58
C GLY A 84 -5.92 -7.48 37.44
N GLY A 85 -5.07 -6.43 37.43
CA GLY A 85 -5.18 -5.24 38.28
C GLY A 85 -5.12 -3.93 37.50
N GLU A 86 -5.84 -2.92 38.02
CA GLU A 86 -5.84 -1.56 37.41
C GLU A 86 -4.43 -0.95 37.43
N ALA A 87 -3.69 -1.08 38.52
CA ALA A 87 -2.36 -0.55 38.65
C ALA A 87 -1.37 -1.19 37.63
N GLU A 88 -1.48 -2.51 37.40
CA GLU A 88 -0.68 -3.24 36.42
C GLU A 88 -1.05 -2.85 34.99
N ASN A 89 -2.34 -2.69 34.71
CA ASN A 89 -2.83 -2.20 33.42
C ASN A 89 -2.30 -0.79 33.13
N LEU A 90 -2.36 0.12 34.09
CA LEU A 90 -1.87 1.49 33.96
C LEU A 90 -0.34 1.52 33.72
N ALA A 91 0.42 0.73 34.48
CA ALA A 91 1.87 0.61 34.30
C ALA A 91 2.22 0.07 32.91
N THR A 92 1.51 -0.96 32.46
CA THR A 92 1.71 -1.56 31.15
C THR A 92 1.31 -0.61 30.01
N ALA A 93 0.22 0.12 30.14
CA ALA A 93 -0.19 1.16 29.20
C ALA A 93 0.90 2.23 29.03
N LYS A 94 1.53 2.66 30.13
CA LYS A 94 2.66 3.59 30.12
C LYS A 94 3.89 3.01 29.39
N ILE A 95 4.22 1.75 29.65
CA ILE A 95 5.35 1.09 28.96
C ILE A 95 5.08 1.02 27.46
N ARG A 96 3.88 0.62 27.05
CA ARG A 96 3.49 0.54 25.64
C ARG A 96 3.58 1.91 24.94
N ALA A 97 3.05 2.96 25.56
CA ALA A 97 3.17 4.32 25.05
C ALA A 97 4.63 4.74 24.86
N ASN A 98 5.50 4.44 25.83
CA ASN A 98 6.91 4.73 25.75
C ASN A 98 7.63 3.94 24.64
N ARG A 99 7.24 2.69 24.35
CA ARG A 99 7.80 1.91 23.24
C ARG A 99 7.46 2.52 21.89
N VAL A 100 6.21 2.94 21.69
CA VAL A 100 5.80 3.64 20.46
C VAL A 100 6.56 4.97 20.33
N LYS A 101 6.64 5.78 21.40
CA LYS A 101 7.44 7.02 21.39
C LYS A 101 8.90 6.77 21.05
N SER A 102 9.50 5.71 21.59
CA SER A 102 10.90 5.37 21.30
C SER A 102 11.13 5.06 19.83
N GLU A 103 10.19 4.36 19.16
CA GLU A 103 10.25 4.16 17.70
C GLU A 103 10.20 5.49 16.94
N LEU A 104 9.30 6.40 17.34
CA LEU A 104 9.17 7.71 16.70
C LEU A 104 10.39 8.61 16.93
N ILE A 105 10.95 8.62 18.15
CA ILE A 105 12.18 9.34 18.47
C ILE A 105 13.33 8.81 17.60
N THR A 106 13.45 7.49 17.50
CA THR A 106 14.54 6.85 16.76
C THR A 106 14.45 7.09 15.26
N ARG A 107 13.25 6.93 14.68
CA ARG A 107 13.04 6.98 13.24
C ARG A 107 12.81 8.39 12.71
N ALA A 108 11.97 9.19 13.38
CA ALA A 108 11.63 10.55 12.95
C ALA A 108 12.51 11.63 13.54
N LYS A 109 13.40 11.28 14.51
CA LYS A 109 14.30 12.21 15.21
C LYS A 109 13.57 13.32 15.97
N ILE A 110 12.31 13.09 16.36
CA ILE A 110 11.55 13.99 17.23
C ILE A 110 12.01 13.83 18.68
N LYS A 111 11.74 14.83 19.50
CA LYS A 111 12.20 14.85 20.89
C LYS A 111 11.08 14.49 21.85
N GLU A 112 11.44 14.08 23.06
CA GLU A 112 10.46 13.74 24.12
C GLU A 112 9.52 14.92 24.44
N GLU A 113 10.00 16.15 24.37
CA GLU A 113 9.23 17.39 24.60
C GLU A 113 8.08 17.62 23.60
N ASN A 114 8.13 16.95 22.44
CA ASN A 114 7.09 17.04 21.41
C ASN A 114 5.89 16.11 21.68
N PHE A 115 5.93 15.30 22.74
CA PHE A 115 4.86 14.38 23.08
C PHE A 115 4.04 14.87 24.28
N ILE A 116 2.74 14.64 24.21
CA ILE A 116 1.83 14.67 25.36
C ILE A 116 1.31 13.26 25.55
N THR A 117 1.52 12.67 26.73
CA THR A 117 1.22 11.25 26.94
C THR A 117 0.18 11.07 28.05
N HIS A 118 -0.85 10.26 27.76
CA HIS A 118 -1.83 9.77 28.73
C HIS A 118 -1.85 8.25 28.75
N ASN A 119 -2.22 7.67 29.89
CA ASN A 119 -2.27 6.23 30.06
C ASN A 119 -3.59 5.83 30.70
N HIS A 120 -4.16 4.72 30.23
CA HIS A 120 -5.49 4.26 30.58
C HIS A 120 -5.44 2.77 30.95
N ALA A 121 -6.02 2.42 32.10
CA ALA A 121 -6.15 1.04 32.56
C ALA A 121 -7.34 0.29 31.93
N THR A 122 -8.02 0.92 30.97
CA THR A 122 -9.22 0.43 30.28
C THR A 122 -9.09 0.59 28.78
N GLY A 123 -10.05 0.10 28.02
CA GLY A 123 -10.19 0.39 26.58
C GLY A 123 -9.56 -0.62 25.64
N GLY A 124 -8.61 -1.43 26.05
CA GLY A 124 -8.02 -2.47 25.20
C GLY A 124 -6.51 -2.55 25.29
N ASP A 125 -5.88 -3.22 24.33
CA ASP A 125 -4.43 -3.46 24.25
C ASP A 125 -3.85 -2.75 23.03
N PHE A 126 -3.76 -1.41 23.09
CA PHE A 126 -3.28 -0.60 21.98
C PHE A 126 -2.70 0.76 22.48
N VAL A 127 -2.02 1.43 21.55
CA VAL A 127 -1.59 2.82 21.71
C VAL A 127 -2.16 3.63 20.57
N ILE A 128 -2.72 4.79 20.87
CA ILE A 128 -3.20 5.75 19.87
C ILE A 128 -2.23 6.93 19.83
N VAL A 129 -1.80 7.30 18.63
CA VAL A 129 -1.09 8.55 18.38
C VAL A 129 -1.98 9.47 17.56
N ARG A 130 -2.17 10.71 18.00
CA ARG A 130 -3.00 11.71 17.31
C ARG A 130 -2.17 12.95 17.00
N LEU A 131 -2.36 13.48 15.79
CA LEU A 131 -1.85 14.78 15.37
C LEU A 131 -3.00 15.62 14.84
N THR A 132 -3.05 16.89 15.25
CA THR A 132 -4.05 17.86 14.76
C THR A 132 -3.45 18.67 13.62
N VAL A 133 -3.54 18.17 12.39
CA VAL A 133 -2.95 18.83 11.20
C VAL A 133 -3.97 19.76 10.51
N PRO A 134 -3.53 20.87 9.89
CA PRO A 134 -4.40 21.68 9.04
C PRO A 134 -4.95 20.85 7.87
N VAL A 135 -6.24 20.96 7.58
CA VAL A 135 -6.94 20.19 6.53
C VAL A 135 -6.26 20.26 5.17
N LYS A 136 -5.61 21.37 4.85
CA LYS A 136 -4.92 21.54 3.57
C LYS A 136 -3.72 20.58 3.41
N GLU A 137 -3.02 20.31 4.50
CA GLU A 137 -1.89 19.37 4.50
C GLU A 137 -2.37 17.92 4.44
N THR A 138 -3.40 17.56 5.22
CA THR A 138 -3.99 16.20 5.17
C THR A 138 -4.56 15.88 3.80
N ALA A 139 -5.31 16.79 3.17
CA ALA A 139 -5.88 16.56 1.84
C ALA A 139 -4.80 16.40 0.75
N ALA A 140 -3.69 17.14 0.85
CA ALA A 140 -2.57 17.00 -0.08
C ALA A 140 -1.84 15.66 0.10
N MET A 141 -1.66 15.23 1.36
CA MET A 141 -1.03 13.95 1.70
C MET A 141 -1.89 12.76 1.28
N ASP A 142 -3.19 12.82 1.54
CA ASP A 142 -4.12 11.76 1.15
C ASP A 142 -4.20 11.62 -0.38
N ALA A 143 -4.21 12.73 -1.11
CA ALA A 143 -4.20 12.75 -2.58
C ALA A 143 -2.89 12.18 -3.15
N GLU A 144 -1.73 12.51 -2.55
CA GLU A 144 -0.43 11.98 -2.98
C GLU A 144 -0.30 10.48 -2.65
N ALA A 145 -0.75 10.06 -1.46
CA ALA A 145 -0.75 8.67 -1.06
C ALA A 145 -1.68 7.82 -1.95
N GLU A 146 -2.85 8.35 -2.31
CA GLU A 146 -3.78 7.70 -3.24
C GLU A 146 -3.19 7.62 -4.65
N ALA A 147 -2.55 8.67 -5.13
CA ALA A 147 -1.87 8.68 -6.43
C ALA A 147 -0.73 7.65 -6.50
N ARG A 148 0.07 7.53 -5.44
CA ARG A 148 1.13 6.50 -5.34
C ARG A 148 0.57 5.08 -5.35
N ARG A 149 -0.48 4.80 -4.57
CA ARG A 149 -1.15 3.48 -4.56
C ARG A 149 -1.73 3.13 -5.93
N LYS A 150 -2.31 4.11 -6.62
CA LYS A 150 -2.86 3.90 -7.96
C LYS A 150 -1.77 3.60 -8.98
N ALA A 151 -0.67 4.35 -8.95
CA ALA A 151 0.48 4.12 -9.82
C ALA A 151 1.14 2.76 -9.56
N GLU A 152 1.27 2.34 -8.31
CA GLU A 152 1.80 1.03 -7.94
C GLU A 152 0.89 -0.12 -8.39
N ALA A 153 -0.43 0.03 -8.20
CA ALA A 153 -1.43 -0.95 -8.65
C ALA A 153 -1.43 -1.09 -10.18
N GLU A 154 -1.26 0.01 -10.92
CA GLU A 154 -1.18 0.01 -12.37
C GLU A 154 0.11 -0.68 -12.88
N ARG A 155 1.24 -0.41 -12.24
CA ARG A 155 2.51 -1.11 -12.55
C ARG A 155 2.37 -2.62 -12.32
N LEU A 156 1.81 -3.03 -11.19
CA LEU A 156 1.62 -4.44 -10.85
C LEU A 156 0.63 -5.13 -11.83
N ALA A 157 -0.42 -4.42 -12.25
CA ALA A 157 -1.36 -4.93 -13.25
C ALA A 157 -0.71 -5.11 -14.62
N THR A 158 0.16 -4.18 -15.02
CA THR A 158 0.90 -4.24 -16.28
C THR A 158 1.91 -5.39 -16.28
N GLU A 159 2.63 -5.58 -15.18
CA GLU A 159 3.58 -6.68 -14.99
C GLU A 159 2.88 -8.05 -15.07
N LYS A 160 1.75 -8.21 -14.38
CA LYS A 160 0.95 -9.45 -14.46
C LYS A 160 0.42 -9.74 -15.85
N ARG A 161 0.01 -8.71 -16.62
CA ARG A 161 -0.42 -8.90 -18.01
C ARG A 161 0.73 -9.36 -18.90
N ALA A 162 1.90 -8.75 -18.77
CA ALA A 162 3.08 -9.13 -19.54
C ALA A 162 3.53 -10.56 -19.22
N GLU A 163 3.43 -10.98 -17.95
CA GLU A 163 3.74 -12.35 -17.56
C GLU A 163 2.72 -13.36 -18.12
N GLN A 164 1.43 -13.03 -18.10
CA GLN A 164 0.39 -13.86 -18.70
C GLN A 164 0.55 -14.00 -20.21
N GLU A 165 0.90 -12.93 -20.92
CA GLU A 165 1.16 -12.98 -22.36
C GLU A 165 2.37 -13.86 -22.68
N ARG A 166 3.45 -13.77 -21.91
CA ARG A 166 4.63 -14.64 -22.06
C ARG A 166 4.27 -16.11 -21.86
N LEU A 167 3.52 -16.44 -20.82
CA LEU A 167 3.08 -17.81 -20.56
C LEU A 167 2.15 -18.34 -21.66
N ALA A 168 1.24 -17.50 -22.17
CA ALA A 168 0.36 -17.87 -23.26
C ALA A 168 1.11 -18.10 -24.57
N GLU A 169 2.13 -17.30 -24.86
CA GLU A 169 2.99 -17.48 -26.03
C GLU A 169 3.84 -18.75 -25.93
N GLU A 170 4.39 -19.06 -24.75
CA GLU A 170 5.13 -20.28 -24.48
C GLU A 170 4.26 -21.53 -24.67
N GLN A 171 3.03 -21.50 -24.15
CA GLN A 171 2.04 -22.57 -24.35
C GLN A 171 1.69 -22.79 -25.82
N ARG A 172 1.47 -21.72 -26.59
CA ARG A 172 1.22 -21.84 -28.03
C ARG A 172 2.38 -22.48 -28.77
N LYS A 173 3.62 -22.05 -28.48
CA LYS A 173 4.83 -22.63 -29.10
C LYS A 173 5.00 -24.10 -28.75
N ALA A 174 4.70 -24.47 -27.49
CA ALA A 174 4.76 -25.86 -27.05
C ALA A 174 3.71 -26.73 -27.76
N GLU A 175 2.50 -26.21 -27.95
CA GLU A 175 1.42 -26.91 -28.65
C GLU A 175 1.71 -27.04 -30.15
N GLU A 176 2.23 -26.00 -30.80
CA GLU A 176 2.68 -26.07 -32.19
C GLU A 176 3.79 -27.10 -32.40
N ALA A 177 4.76 -27.14 -31.49
CA ALA A 177 5.85 -28.13 -31.53
C ALA A 177 5.32 -29.58 -31.38
N ARG A 178 4.32 -29.77 -30.46
CA ARG A 178 3.67 -31.07 -30.26
C ARG A 178 2.92 -31.52 -31.51
N LEU A 179 2.13 -30.64 -32.12
CA LEU A 179 1.40 -30.92 -33.36
C LEU A 179 2.34 -31.21 -34.54
N ALA A 180 3.47 -30.49 -34.62
CA ALA A 180 4.50 -30.74 -35.66
C ALA A 180 5.17 -32.12 -35.47
N ALA A 181 5.45 -32.50 -34.20
CA ALA A 181 6.01 -33.83 -33.91
C ALA A 181 5.03 -34.96 -34.23
N GLU A 182 3.76 -34.80 -33.88
CA GLU A 182 2.69 -35.77 -34.16
C GLU A 182 2.49 -35.96 -35.69
N LYS A 183 2.52 -34.88 -36.46
CA LYS A 183 2.47 -34.96 -37.94
C LYS A 183 3.69 -35.68 -38.53
N ALA A 184 4.89 -35.41 -37.99
CA ALA A 184 6.10 -36.08 -38.45
C ALA A 184 6.11 -37.58 -38.15
N GLU A 185 5.56 -37.99 -36.98
CA GLU A 185 5.38 -39.41 -36.65
C GLU A 185 4.35 -40.09 -37.54
N ALA A 186 3.20 -39.43 -37.82
CA ALA A 186 2.19 -39.95 -38.71
C ALA A 186 2.72 -40.13 -40.15
N GLU A 187 3.51 -39.18 -40.64
CA GLU A 187 4.16 -39.26 -41.96
C GLU A 187 5.18 -40.41 -42.03
N LYS A 188 6.02 -40.59 -41.01
CA LYS A 188 6.92 -41.73 -40.89
C LYS A 188 6.17 -43.09 -40.86
N ALA A 189 5.07 -43.17 -40.12
CA ALA A 189 4.27 -44.39 -40.08
C ALA A 189 3.61 -44.69 -41.41
N ALA A 190 3.11 -43.69 -42.14
CA ALA A 190 2.57 -43.83 -43.49
C ALA A 190 3.65 -44.30 -44.48
N LEU A 191 4.86 -43.76 -44.42
CA LEU A 191 5.98 -44.15 -45.27
C LEU A 191 6.42 -45.61 -45.00
N GLN A 192 6.46 -46.02 -43.75
CA GLN A 192 6.78 -47.42 -43.39
C GLN A 192 5.72 -48.41 -43.86
N ASN A 193 4.44 -48.04 -43.81
CA ASN A 193 3.34 -48.88 -44.32
C ASN A 193 3.37 -49.00 -45.88
N THR A 194 3.79 -47.99 -46.60
CA THR A 194 3.94 -48.07 -48.06
C THR A 194 5.14 -48.90 -48.48
N LEU A 195 6.22 -48.89 -47.71
CA LEU A 195 7.40 -49.74 -47.96
C LEU A 195 7.16 -51.23 -47.58
N ALA A 196 6.35 -51.52 -46.60
CA ALA A 196 5.98 -52.88 -46.22
C ALA A 196 4.93 -53.52 -47.14
N GLY A 197 4.23 -52.73 -47.97
CA GLY A 197 3.19 -53.15 -48.87
C GLY A 197 3.61 -53.51 -50.32
N THR A 198 4.90 -53.52 -50.66
CA THR A 198 5.38 -53.93 -51.98
C THR A 198 5.62 -55.46 -51.97
N PRO A 199 4.73 -56.29 -52.62
CA PRO A 199 4.99 -57.72 -52.74
C PRO A 199 6.12 -57.92 -53.76
N SER A 200 7.22 -58.52 -53.30
CA SER A 200 8.28 -59.05 -54.16
C SER A 200 7.81 -60.39 -54.79
N GLU A 201 7.05 -60.34 -55.87
CA GLU A 201 6.79 -61.47 -56.69
C GLU A 201 7.69 -61.40 -57.97
N THR A 202 8.87 -62.03 -57.91
CA THR A 202 9.59 -62.43 -59.08
C THR A 202 9.65 -63.93 -59.08
N LYS A 203 8.61 -64.56 -59.69
CA LYS A 203 8.59 -65.97 -59.99
C LYS A 203 9.29 -66.18 -61.38
N ILE A 204 10.53 -66.61 -61.32
CA ILE A 204 11.27 -67.06 -62.55
C ILE A 204 10.98 -68.53 -62.71
N THR A 205 10.11 -68.87 -63.67
CA THR A 205 9.96 -70.25 -64.20
C THR A 205 10.95 -70.48 -65.33
N ASN A 206 11.98 -71.24 -65.10
CA ASN A 206 12.86 -71.80 -66.13
C ASN A 206 12.30 -73.16 -66.55
N ASP A 207 11.68 -73.26 -67.73
CA ASP A 207 11.43 -74.47 -68.45
C ASP A 207 12.44 -74.65 -69.51
N TYR A 208 13.41 -75.52 -69.28
CA TYR A 208 14.24 -76.08 -70.35
C TYR A 208 13.74 -77.46 -70.71
N HIS A 209 13.12 -77.63 -71.87
CA HIS A 209 12.93 -78.90 -72.54
C HIS A 209 14.07 -79.09 -73.52
N LEU A 210 14.81 -80.21 -73.29
CA LEU A 210 15.75 -80.83 -74.26
C LEU A 210 15.05 -81.96 -74.99
N SER A 211 15.18 -81.98 -76.26
CA SER A 211 15.20 -83.16 -77.12
C SER A 211 16.08 -82.86 -78.32
#